data_47d8a970ccd048328229e5fd0533cef9
#
_entry.id   47d8a970ccd048328229e5fd0533cef9
#
_cell.length_a   1.000
_cell.length_b   1.000
_cell.length_c   1.000
_cell.angle_alpha   90.00
_cell.angle_beta   90.00
_cell.angle_gamma   90.00
#
_symmetry.space_group_name_H-M   'P 1'
#
loop_
_entity.id
_entity.type
_entity.pdbx_description
1 polymer ?
#
loop_
_entity_poly.entity_id
_entity_poly.type
_entity_poly.pdbx_seq_one_letter_code
_entity_poly.pdbx_strand_id
1 'polypeptide(L)'
;MKALKALCISIAILFTTQVNSTPIQISADFYEELEEKFQIDRTTAEQILQNAQRSQDVLDAIARPWEAKPWFQYYPIFLTESRVANGIAFWQEHQDTLLRAEEEYGVPAEIILAILGVETSYGQIMGRHRVLDSLYTLAFHYPPRAQFFRSELQHFLALVAEEQLDPSTLNGSYAGAMGFGQFISSSYRAYAVDFDQDGQRDLLNNPVDAIGSVANYFARHNWQRNQPIITPAWPSSEHEFNTLISSRGTQLTHTVGEIQEHHVAFTTELTSNTRARLFKFEEAQGNASYWVGFQNFYAITRYNHSPLYAMVVFQLSERLRRQM
;
A
#
# COMPACT_ATOMS: atom_id res chain seq x y z
N MET A 1 2.77 75.21 35.04
CA MET A 1 2.78 73.86 35.62
C MET A 1 2.69 72.85 34.47
N LYS A 2 3.82 72.24 34.08
CA LYS A 2 3.88 71.23 32.98
C LYS A 2 3.96 69.84 33.63
N ALA A 3 2.96 69.01 33.35
CA ALA A 3 2.92 67.64 33.80
C ALA A 3 3.73 66.73 32.84
N LEU A 4 4.73 66.07 33.43
CA LEU A 4 5.60 65.11 32.75
C LEU A 4 4.90 63.76 32.74
N LYS A 5 4.51 63.21 31.61
CA LYS A 5 3.98 61.82 31.46
C LYS A 5 5.16 60.87 31.31
N ALA A 6 5.36 60.03 32.27
CA ALA A 6 6.32 58.91 32.23
C ALA A 6 5.73 57.78 31.36
N LEU A 7 6.45 57.38 30.32
CA LEU A 7 6.13 56.25 29.43
C LEU A 7 6.84 55.00 29.98
N CYS A 8 6.10 54.10 30.58
CA CYS A 8 6.63 52.79 30.97
C CYS A 8 6.63 51.86 29.74
N ILE A 9 7.80 51.53 29.21
CA ILE A 9 7.99 50.49 28.18
C ILE A 9 8.16 49.13 28.91
N SER A 10 7.11 48.31 28.83
CA SER A 10 7.19 46.91 29.29
C SER A 10 7.84 46.08 28.21
N ILE A 11 9.06 45.61 28.44
CA ILE A 11 9.74 44.65 27.57
C ILE A 11 9.19 43.26 27.94
N ALA A 12 8.34 42.69 27.08
CA ALA A 12 7.93 41.30 27.17
C ALA A 12 9.08 40.40 26.62
N ILE A 13 9.78 39.73 27.52
CA ILE A 13 10.75 38.71 27.17
C ILE A 13 9.96 37.45 26.79
N LEU A 14 9.87 37.20 25.49
CA LEU A 14 9.39 35.91 24.97
C LEU A 14 10.45 34.83 25.24
N PHE A 15 10.23 34.05 26.29
CA PHE A 15 10.96 32.79 26.44
C PHE A 15 10.44 31.77 25.38
N THR A 16 11.17 31.63 24.28
CA THR A 16 11.03 30.48 23.42
C THR A 16 11.61 29.28 24.13
N THR A 17 10.76 28.46 24.74
CA THR A 17 11.15 27.13 25.21
C THR A 17 11.48 26.27 23.97
N GLN A 18 12.76 26.19 23.64
CA GLN A 18 13.22 25.09 22.78
C GLN A 18 13.00 23.80 23.55
N VAL A 19 12.04 23.00 23.07
CA VAL A 19 11.90 21.62 23.51
C VAL A 19 13.09 20.88 22.90
N ASN A 20 14.18 20.80 23.66
CA ASN A 20 15.29 19.90 23.35
C ASN A 20 14.75 18.48 23.54
N SER A 21 14.25 17.87 22.48
CA SER A 21 14.03 16.43 22.47
C SER A 21 15.42 15.76 22.54
N THR A 22 15.69 15.10 23.67
CA THR A 22 16.88 14.26 23.80
C THR A 22 16.95 13.33 22.59
N PRO A 23 18.06 13.24 21.87
CA PRO A 23 18.19 12.31 20.75
C PRO A 23 17.83 10.89 21.23
N ILE A 24 16.97 10.20 20.51
CA ILE A 24 16.66 8.80 20.84
C ILE A 24 17.95 8.01 20.69
N GLN A 25 18.33 7.31 21.74
CA GLN A 25 19.40 6.34 21.69
C GLN A 25 18.87 5.07 21.02
N ILE A 26 19.27 4.86 19.76
CA ILE A 26 18.96 3.63 19.02
C ILE A 26 19.70 2.48 19.71
N SER A 27 19.00 1.37 19.97
CA SER A 27 19.55 0.22 20.70
C SER A 27 20.68 -0.46 19.94
N ALA A 28 21.61 -1.09 20.64
CA ALA A 28 22.70 -1.88 20.02
C ALA A 28 22.13 -3.00 19.15
N ASP A 29 21.08 -3.69 19.62
CA ASP A 29 20.39 -4.78 18.89
C ASP A 29 19.94 -4.37 17.48
N PHE A 30 19.52 -3.10 17.28
CA PHE A 30 19.14 -2.62 15.96
C PHE A 30 20.29 -2.65 14.97
N TYR A 31 21.49 -2.26 15.41
CA TYR A 31 22.69 -2.24 14.58
C TYR A 31 23.27 -3.65 14.38
N GLU A 32 23.23 -4.49 15.42
CA GLU A 32 23.65 -5.89 15.35
C GLU A 32 22.81 -6.67 14.32
N GLU A 33 21.47 -6.52 14.39
CA GLU A 33 20.57 -7.11 13.39
C GLU A 33 20.82 -6.59 11.98
N LEU A 34 21.16 -5.30 11.83
CA LEU A 34 21.42 -4.69 10.55
C LEU A 34 22.70 -5.25 9.92
N GLU A 35 23.75 -5.44 10.71
CA GLU A 35 25.01 -6.02 10.27
C GLU A 35 24.86 -7.52 9.94
N GLU A 36 24.18 -8.30 10.82
CA GLU A 36 23.99 -9.73 10.62
C GLU A 36 23.11 -10.08 9.41
N LYS A 37 21.98 -9.37 9.24
CA LYS A 37 20.98 -9.71 8.23
C LYS A 37 21.19 -9.02 6.90
N PHE A 38 21.79 -7.81 6.91
CA PHE A 38 21.86 -6.95 5.73
C PHE A 38 23.27 -6.54 5.36
N GLN A 39 24.27 -6.91 6.16
CA GLN A 39 25.69 -6.58 5.94
C GLN A 39 25.95 -5.05 5.87
N ILE A 40 25.15 -4.29 6.60
CA ILE A 40 25.32 -2.85 6.76
C ILE A 40 25.98 -2.59 8.11
N ASP A 41 27.21 -2.09 8.08
CA ASP A 41 27.92 -1.77 9.31
C ASP A 41 27.31 -0.56 10.04
N ARG A 42 27.54 -0.52 11.35
CA ARG A 42 26.99 0.51 12.22
C ARG A 42 27.36 1.93 11.78
N THR A 43 28.57 2.16 11.29
CA THR A 43 29.04 3.49 10.89
C THR A 43 28.25 4.00 9.70
N THR A 44 28.03 3.16 8.69
CA THR A 44 27.22 3.46 7.52
C THR A 44 25.77 3.77 7.92
N ALA A 45 25.18 2.95 8.80
CA ALA A 45 23.84 3.19 9.30
C ALA A 45 23.72 4.53 10.06
N GLU A 46 24.65 4.83 10.95
CA GLU A 46 24.69 6.08 11.72
C GLU A 46 24.86 7.32 10.81
N GLN A 47 25.65 7.23 9.74
CA GLN A 47 25.80 8.31 8.76
C GLN A 47 24.49 8.65 8.04
N ILE A 48 23.68 7.66 7.74
CA ILE A 48 22.35 7.88 7.13
C ILE A 48 21.38 8.41 8.19
N LEU A 49 21.30 7.75 9.35
CA LEU A 49 20.33 8.04 10.40
C LEU A 49 20.55 9.39 11.09
N GLN A 50 21.78 9.94 11.10
CA GLN A 50 22.01 11.30 11.63
C GLN A 50 21.25 12.39 10.88
N ASN A 51 20.83 12.11 9.62
CA ASN A 51 20.01 13.01 8.80
C ASN A 51 18.50 12.77 8.99
N ALA A 52 18.09 11.74 9.73
CA ALA A 52 16.70 11.44 9.98
C ALA A 52 16.07 12.44 10.95
N GLN A 53 14.85 12.86 10.68
CA GLN A 53 14.12 13.79 11.51
C GLN A 53 12.78 13.20 11.95
N ARG A 54 12.43 13.44 13.22
CA ARG A 54 11.08 13.13 13.73
C ARG A 54 10.05 14.05 13.05
N SER A 55 9.04 13.48 12.44
CA SER A 55 7.96 14.20 11.76
C SER A 55 6.64 14.07 12.52
N GLN A 56 6.08 15.23 12.96
CA GLN A 56 4.75 15.24 13.59
C GLN A 56 3.67 14.93 12.54
N ASP A 57 3.81 15.41 11.30
CA ASP A 57 2.86 15.14 10.22
C ASP A 57 2.69 13.63 9.95
N VAL A 58 3.76 12.86 10.08
CA VAL A 58 3.74 11.39 9.96
C VAL A 58 2.93 10.77 11.09
N LEU A 59 3.14 11.21 12.34
CA LEU A 59 2.37 10.73 13.50
C LEU A 59 0.89 11.10 13.41
N ASP A 60 0.58 12.29 12.93
CA ASP A 60 -0.80 12.74 12.73
C ASP A 60 -1.49 11.97 11.59
N ALA A 61 -0.74 11.62 10.54
CA ALA A 61 -1.26 10.85 9.41
C ALA A 61 -1.60 9.42 9.80
N ILE A 62 -0.69 8.73 10.52
CA ILE A 62 -0.93 7.32 10.92
C ILE A 62 -2.05 7.19 11.97
N ALA A 63 -2.34 8.25 12.72
CA ALA A 63 -3.43 8.26 13.70
C ALA A 63 -4.84 8.40 13.06
N ARG A 64 -4.94 8.65 11.75
CA ARG A 64 -6.21 8.82 11.01
C ARG A 64 -6.57 7.56 10.25
N PRO A 65 -7.42 6.67 10.77
CA PRO A 65 -7.78 5.44 10.09
C PRO A 65 -8.69 5.74 8.88
N TRP A 66 -8.17 5.53 7.67
CA TRP A 66 -8.93 5.62 6.41
C TRP A 66 -9.81 4.39 6.16
N GLU A 67 -9.51 3.28 6.80
CA GLU A 67 -10.10 1.95 6.54
C GLU A 67 -11.47 1.72 7.19
N ALA A 68 -11.99 2.68 7.95
CA ALA A 68 -13.28 2.57 8.64
C ALA A 68 -14.49 3.03 7.79
N LYS A 69 -14.29 3.33 6.49
CA LYS A 69 -15.38 3.81 5.62
C LYS A 69 -16.17 2.62 5.07
N PRO A 70 -17.53 2.70 4.99
CA PRO A 70 -18.32 1.74 4.24
C PRO A 70 -17.99 1.85 2.73
N TRP A 71 -18.30 0.79 1.99
CA TRP A 71 -17.99 0.67 0.56
C TRP A 71 -18.47 1.87 -0.26
N PHE A 72 -19.71 2.30 -0.08
CA PHE A 72 -20.29 3.41 -0.85
C PHE A 72 -19.59 4.77 -0.64
N GLN A 73 -18.83 4.94 0.45
CA GLN A 73 -18.00 6.12 0.69
C GLN A 73 -16.54 5.91 0.25
N TYR A 74 -16.10 4.67 0.14
CA TYR A 74 -14.72 4.32 -0.20
C TYR A 74 -14.48 4.32 -1.71
N TYR A 75 -15.30 3.62 -2.49
CA TYR A 75 -15.06 3.46 -3.92
C TYR A 75 -15.04 4.76 -4.72
N PRO A 76 -15.85 5.82 -4.42
CA PRO A 76 -15.84 7.04 -5.24
C PRO A 76 -14.50 7.80 -5.20
N ILE A 77 -13.66 7.53 -4.20
CA ILE A 77 -12.31 8.12 -4.08
C ILE A 77 -11.42 7.64 -5.23
N PHE A 78 -11.63 6.41 -5.69
CA PHE A 78 -10.77 5.75 -6.66
C PHE A 78 -11.41 5.55 -8.03
N LEU A 79 -12.71 5.26 -8.10
CA LEU A 79 -13.41 4.92 -9.33
C LEU A 79 -13.94 6.17 -10.04
N THR A 80 -13.04 7.11 -10.37
CA THR A 80 -13.35 8.36 -11.05
C THR A 80 -13.09 8.26 -12.56
N GLU A 81 -13.83 9.02 -13.37
CA GLU A 81 -13.61 9.09 -14.82
C GLU A 81 -12.18 9.56 -15.17
N SER A 82 -11.64 10.50 -14.38
CA SER A 82 -10.27 10.98 -14.59
C SER A 82 -9.23 9.87 -14.38
N ARG A 83 -9.43 8.99 -13.38
CA ARG A 83 -8.52 7.87 -13.14
C ARG A 83 -8.59 6.84 -14.27
N VAL A 84 -9.78 6.58 -14.80
CA VAL A 84 -9.94 5.71 -15.97
C VAL A 84 -9.27 6.34 -17.20
N ALA A 85 -9.51 7.62 -17.48
CA ALA A 85 -8.89 8.31 -18.62
C ALA A 85 -7.35 8.33 -18.53
N ASN A 86 -6.79 8.63 -17.35
CA ASN A 86 -5.35 8.58 -17.12
C ASN A 86 -4.80 7.13 -17.31
N GLY A 87 -5.58 6.12 -16.90
CA GLY A 87 -5.21 4.72 -17.10
C GLY A 87 -5.16 4.34 -18.57
N ILE A 88 -6.09 4.80 -19.37
CA ILE A 88 -6.06 4.55 -20.83
C ILE A 88 -4.87 5.27 -21.48
N ALA A 89 -4.55 6.49 -21.06
CA ALA A 89 -3.35 7.18 -21.55
C ALA A 89 -2.06 6.41 -21.17
N PHE A 90 -1.96 5.94 -19.93
CA PHE A 90 -0.82 5.13 -19.47
C PHE A 90 -0.75 3.78 -20.21
N TRP A 91 -1.90 3.14 -20.46
CA TRP A 91 -1.98 1.94 -21.29
C TRP A 91 -1.42 2.19 -22.70
N GLN A 92 -1.85 3.26 -23.37
CA GLN A 92 -1.38 3.58 -24.72
C GLN A 92 0.13 3.82 -24.79
N GLU A 93 0.71 4.39 -23.74
CA GLU A 93 2.15 4.66 -23.65
C GLU A 93 2.98 3.41 -23.33
N HIS A 94 2.43 2.48 -22.52
CA HIS A 94 3.17 1.32 -21.99
C HIS A 94 2.57 -0.03 -22.39
N GLN A 95 1.78 -0.08 -23.48
CA GLN A 95 1.04 -1.27 -23.89
C GLN A 95 1.93 -2.50 -24.04
N ASP A 96 3.04 -2.38 -24.76
CA ASP A 96 3.95 -3.51 -25.02
C ASP A 96 4.55 -4.05 -23.70
N THR A 97 4.89 -3.16 -22.78
CA THR A 97 5.43 -3.55 -21.46
C THR A 97 4.37 -4.26 -20.61
N LEU A 98 3.14 -3.76 -20.59
CA LEU A 98 2.02 -4.35 -19.85
C LEU A 98 1.66 -5.73 -20.39
N LEU A 99 1.59 -5.90 -21.71
CA LEU A 99 1.33 -7.19 -22.36
C LEU A 99 2.48 -8.19 -22.13
N ARG A 100 3.73 -7.73 -22.17
CA ARG A 100 4.88 -8.58 -21.81
C ARG A 100 4.83 -9.04 -20.35
N ALA A 101 4.46 -8.16 -19.41
CA ALA A 101 4.31 -8.51 -18.02
C ALA A 101 3.16 -9.50 -17.79
N GLU A 102 2.05 -9.36 -18.51
CA GLU A 102 0.95 -10.33 -18.50
C GLU A 102 1.41 -11.69 -19.04
N GLU A 103 2.14 -11.72 -20.16
CA GLU A 103 2.65 -12.95 -20.74
C GLU A 103 3.62 -13.67 -19.79
N GLU A 104 4.54 -12.93 -19.18
CA GLU A 104 5.57 -13.49 -18.31
C GLU A 104 5.00 -13.97 -16.96
N TYR A 105 4.23 -13.13 -16.29
CA TYR A 105 3.77 -13.39 -14.90
C TYR A 105 2.35 -13.96 -14.82
N GLY A 106 1.58 -13.93 -15.91
CA GLY A 106 0.20 -14.43 -15.92
C GLY A 106 -0.81 -13.54 -15.22
N VAL A 107 -0.45 -12.30 -14.92
CA VAL A 107 -1.31 -11.29 -14.31
C VAL A 107 -1.88 -10.40 -15.42
N PRO A 108 -3.23 -10.29 -15.56
CA PRO A 108 -3.81 -9.48 -16.63
C PRO A 108 -3.33 -8.02 -16.58
N ALA A 109 -3.05 -7.46 -17.75
CA ALA A 109 -2.53 -6.09 -17.88
C ALA A 109 -3.41 -5.05 -17.20
N GLU A 110 -4.74 -5.21 -17.27
CA GLU A 110 -5.70 -4.33 -16.59
C GLU A 110 -5.61 -4.39 -15.05
N ILE A 111 -5.16 -5.51 -14.47
CA ILE A 111 -4.95 -5.62 -13.02
C ILE A 111 -3.68 -4.85 -12.62
N ILE A 112 -2.58 -5.03 -13.36
CA ILE A 112 -1.34 -4.28 -13.14
C ILE A 112 -1.62 -2.79 -13.23
N LEU A 113 -2.31 -2.39 -14.28
CA LEU A 113 -2.72 -1.01 -14.55
C LEU A 113 -3.61 -0.46 -13.43
N ALA A 114 -4.58 -1.24 -12.93
CA ALA A 114 -5.45 -0.84 -11.84
C ALA A 114 -4.69 -0.61 -10.53
N ILE A 115 -3.69 -1.43 -10.20
CA ILE A 115 -2.81 -1.22 -9.04
C ILE A 115 -2.09 0.12 -9.15
N LEU A 116 -1.39 0.38 -10.26
CA LEU A 116 -0.68 1.64 -10.48
C LEU A 116 -1.64 2.85 -10.42
N GLY A 117 -2.87 2.65 -10.91
CA GLY A 117 -3.92 3.65 -10.84
C GLY A 117 -4.40 3.94 -9.41
N VAL A 118 -4.62 2.91 -8.60
CA VAL A 118 -5.08 3.05 -7.21
C VAL A 118 -3.99 3.67 -6.34
N GLU A 119 -2.75 3.18 -6.47
CA GLU A 119 -1.64 3.59 -5.61
C GLU A 119 -1.21 5.05 -5.86
N THR A 120 -0.98 5.41 -7.10
CA THR A 120 -0.32 6.69 -7.42
C THR A 120 -0.99 7.49 -8.53
N SER A 121 -2.17 7.06 -9.02
CA SER A 121 -2.74 7.63 -10.25
C SER A 121 -1.72 7.61 -11.40
N TYR A 122 -1.10 6.44 -11.59
CA TYR A 122 -0.09 6.20 -12.63
C TYR A 122 1.16 7.08 -12.48
N GLY A 123 1.68 7.19 -11.25
CA GLY A 123 2.88 7.94 -10.93
C GLY A 123 2.67 9.45 -10.67
N GLN A 124 1.44 9.96 -10.79
CA GLN A 124 1.17 11.39 -10.55
C GLN A 124 1.25 11.79 -9.08
N ILE A 125 1.00 10.86 -8.15
CA ILE A 125 0.95 11.13 -6.71
C ILE A 125 1.70 10.01 -5.98
N MET A 126 3.01 10.12 -5.87
CA MET A 126 3.88 9.11 -5.24
C MET A 126 4.20 9.37 -3.76
N GLY A 127 3.54 10.37 -3.15
CA GLY A 127 3.79 10.78 -1.77
C GLY A 127 4.70 11.98 -1.65
N ARG A 128 4.74 12.59 -0.43
CA ARG A 128 5.48 13.83 -0.16
C ARG A 128 6.34 13.78 1.10
N HIS A 129 6.27 12.67 1.83
CA HIS A 129 7.04 12.52 3.06
C HIS A 129 8.40 11.93 2.72
N ARG A 130 9.48 12.48 3.26
CA ARG A 130 10.79 11.86 3.13
C ARG A 130 10.75 10.47 3.81
N VAL A 131 11.08 9.43 3.05
CA VAL A 131 10.91 8.03 3.49
C VAL A 131 11.74 7.75 4.75
N LEU A 132 12.99 8.26 4.79
CA LEU A 132 13.85 8.14 5.96
C LEU A 132 13.17 8.70 7.22
N ASP A 133 12.59 9.90 7.14
CA ASP A 133 11.91 10.53 8.28
C ASP A 133 10.66 9.78 8.71
N SER A 134 9.89 9.29 7.72
CA SER A 134 8.68 8.50 7.96
C SER A 134 9.01 7.23 8.73
N LEU A 135 9.96 6.44 8.23
CA LEU A 135 10.36 5.17 8.84
C LEU A 135 11.03 5.39 10.20
N TYR A 136 11.94 6.37 10.31
CA TYR A 136 12.56 6.74 11.60
C TYR A 136 11.51 7.14 12.65
N THR A 137 10.58 8.01 12.26
CA THR A 137 9.51 8.46 13.16
C THR A 137 8.67 7.29 13.65
N LEU A 138 8.23 6.42 12.76
CA LEU A 138 7.36 5.29 13.10
C LEU A 138 8.12 4.18 13.84
N ALA A 139 9.40 3.98 13.54
CA ALA A 139 10.25 3.00 14.21
C ALA A 139 10.51 3.34 15.69
N PHE A 140 10.67 4.63 15.99
CA PHE A 140 11.14 5.05 17.31
C PHE A 140 10.16 5.92 18.09
N HIS A 141 9.13 6.49 17.45
CA HIS A 141 8.17 7.38 18.09
C HIS A 141 6.70 6.91 17.96
N TYR A 142 6.45 5.70 17.41
CA TYR A 142 5.11 5.11 17.27
C TYR A 142 5.05 3.69 17.87
N PRO A 143 4.88 3.54 19.21
CA PRO A 143 4.94 2.25 19.90
C PRO A 143 4.04 1.15 19.34
N PRO A 144 2.78 1.41 18.86
CA PRO A 144 1.87 0.33 18.45
C PRO A 144 2.43 -0.57 17.32
N ARG A 145 3.32 -0.06 16.46
CA ARG A 145 3.91 -0.81 15.35
C ARG A 145 5.42 -0.62 15.24
N ALA A 146 6.09 -0.22 16.34
CA ALA A 146 7.51 0.12 16.32
C ALA A 146 8.39 -1.02 15.77
N GLN A 147 8.13 -2.27 16.13
CA GLN A 147 8.90 -3.42 15.64
C GLN A 147 8.79 -3.58 14.12
N PHE A 148 7.58 -3.46 13.55
CA PHE A 148 7.37 -3.49 12.11
C PHE A 148 8.15 -2.38 11.40
N PHE A 149 8.04 -1.13 11.88
CA PHE A 149 8.73 -0.01 11.24
C PHE A 149 10.24 -0.02 11.45
N ARG A 150 10.74 -0.60 12.53
CA ARG A 150 12.19 -0.86 12.69
C ARG A 150 12.71 -1.82 11.62
N SER A 151 11.98 -2.90 11.38
CA SER A 151 12.30 -3.83 10.29
C SER A 151 12.26 -3.15 8.92
N GLU A 152 11.23 -2.33 8.65
CA GLU A 152 11.16 -1.59 7.39
C GLU A 152 12.29 -0.55 7.24
N LEU A 153 12.70 0.09 8.34
CA LEU A 153 13.86 1.00 8.34
C LEU A 153 15.17 0.24 8.04
N GLN A 154 15.37 -0.96 8.60
CA GLN A 154 16.51 -1.80 8.29
C GLN A 154 16.52 -2.21 6.81
N HIS A 155 15.37 -2.63 6.27
CA HIS A 155 15.20 -2.91 4.84
C HIS A 155 15.47 -1.67 3.97
N PHE A 156 15.07 -0.47 4.42
CA PHE A 156 15.34 0.78 3.71
C PHE A 156 16.83 1.09 3.63
N LEU A 157 17.55 0.94 4.74
CA LEU A 157 19.00 1.16 4.75
C LEU A 157 19.72 0.19 3.81
N ALA A 158 19.29 -1.07 3.78
CA ALA A 158 19.82 -2.06 2.86
C ALA A 158 19.46 -1.74 1.40
N LEU A 159 18.22 -1.36 1.11
CA LEU A 159 17.78 -0.97 -0.23
C LEU A 159 18.59 0.21 -0.78
N VAL A 160 18.82 1.23 0.07
CA VAL A 160 19.64 2.40 -0.30
C VAL A 160 21.04 2.00 -0.71
N ALA A 161 21.64 1.04 -0.02
CA ALA A 161 22.98 0.54 -0.35
C ALA A 161 22.98 -0.34 -1.62
N GLU A 162 21.99 -1.22 -1.75
CA GLU A 162 21.85 -2.14 -2.89
C GLU A 162 21.62 -1.40 -4.22
N GLU A 163 20.70 -0.42 -4.22
CA GLU A 163 20.31 0.35 -5.41
C GLU A 163 21.08 1.67 -5.56
N GLN A 164 22.04 1.95 -4.67
CA GLN A 164 22.84 3.19 -4.67
C GLN A 164 21.97 4.47 -4.66
N LEU A 165 20.88 4.45 -3.90
CA LEU A 165 19.93 5.56 -3.81
C LEU A 165 20.41 6.63 -2.82
N ASP A 166 20.00 7.88 -3.04
CA ASP A 166 20.21 8.96 -2.07
C ASP A 166 19.02 9.02 -1.07
N PRO A 167 19.22 8.57 0.19
CA PRO A 167 18.15 8.54 1.18
C PRO A 167 17.60 9.93 1.54
N SER A 168 18.33 11.00 1.21
CA SER A 168 17.90 12.38 1.51
C SER A 168 16.82 12.89 0.58
N THR A 169 16.70 12.33 -0.62
CA THR A 169 15.80 12.77 -1.70
C THR A 169 14.57 11.89 -1.87
N LEU A 170 14.58 10.67 -1.30
CA LEU A 170 13.51 9.71 -1.48
C LEU A 170 12.22 10.15 -0.77
N ASN A 171 11.18 10.37 -1.57
CA ASN A 171 9.85 10.70 -1.08
C ASN A 171 8.88 9.52 -1.29
N GLY A 172 7.88 9.45 -0.39
CA GLY A 172 6.87 8.41 -0.42
C GLY A 172 5.67 8.74 0.47
N SER A 173 4.95 7.71 0.86
CA SER A 173 3.84 7.84 1.80
C SER A 173 4.33 8.12 3.22
N TYR A 174 3.43 8.55 4.10
CA TYR A 174 3.73 8.70 5.54
C TYR A 174 4.18 7.39 6.21
N ALA A 175 3.88 6.24 5.61
CA ALA A 175 4.28 4.92 6.11
C ALA A 175 5.53 4.35 5.41
N GLY A 176 6.20 5.15 4.57
CA GLY A 176 7.45 4.76 3.90
C GLY A 176 7.28 3.95 2.63
N ALA A 177 6.08 3.89 2.05
CA ALA A 177 5.86 3.27 0.74
C ALA A 177 6.32 4.20 -0.38
N MET A 178 6.94 3.65 -1.44
CA MET A 178 7.67 4.39 -2.47
C MET A 178 7.27 3.99 -3.89
N GLY A 179 7.48 4.93 -4.82
CA GLY A 179 7.41 4.73 -6.26
C GLY A 179 6.00 4.52 -6.80
N PHE A 180 5.92 4.17 -8.08
CA PHE A 180 4.65 3.97 -8.81
C PHE A 180 3.71 2.97 -8.15
N GLY A 181 4.24 1.85 -7.64
CA GLY A 181 3.48 0.79 -6.99
C GLY A 181 3.39 0.92 -5.47
N GLN A 182 3.90 1.99 -4.86
CA GLN A 182 3.90 2.21 -3.40
C GLN A 182 4.42 0.99 -2.61
N PHE A 183 5.58 0.45 -3.02
CA PHE A 183 6.21 -0.65 -2.31
C PHE A 183 6.86 -0.16 -1.00
N ILE A 184 6.60 -0.85 0.12
CA ILE A 184 7.40 -0.69 1.34
C ILE A 184 8.78 -1.30 1.12
N SER A 185 9.76 -0.92 1.92
CA SER A 185 11.17 -1.26 1.70
C SER A 185 11.45 -2.76 1.59
N SER A 186 10.82 -3.57 2.45
CA SER A 186 10.92 -5.02 2.40
C SER A 186 10.34 -5.61 1.11
N SER A 187 9.20 -5.07 0.65
CA SER A 187 8.56 -5.50 -0.60
C SER A 187 9.38 -5.07 -1.82
N TYR A 188 9.95 -3.86 -1.81
CA TYR A 188 10.84 -3.40 -2.88
C TYR A 188 11.99 -4.38 -3.06
N ARG A 189 12.73 -4.71 -2.00
CA ARG A 189 13.85 -5.65 -2.05
C ARG A 189 13.45 -7.08 -2.48
N ALA A 190 12.24 -7.53 -2.09
CA ALA A 190 11.79 -8.90 -2.34
C ALA A 190 11.16 -9.10 -3.73
N TYR A 191 10.54 -8.08 -4.29
CA TYR A 191 9.68 -8.22 -5.46
C TYR A 191 10.03 -7.30 -6.63
N ALA A 192 10.83 -6.24 -6.43
CA ALA A 192 11.26 -5.40 -7.53
C ALA A 192 12.10 -6.18 -8.53
N VAL A 193 11.87 -5.94 -9.82
CA VAL A 193 12.60 -6.51 -10.94
C VAL A 193 13.11 -5.40 -11.85
N ASP A 194 14.29 -5.58 -12.39
CA ASP A 194 14.85 -4.82 -13.50
C ASP A 194 14.20 -5.37 -14.79
N PHE A 195 13.07 -4.76 -15.17
CA PHE A 195 12.24 -5.32 -16.23
C PHE A 195 12.67 -4.87 -17.62
N ASP A 196 13.42 -3.77 -17.77
CA ASP A 196 14.05 -3.36 -19.04
C ASP A 196 15.51 -3.80 -19.18
N GLN A 197 16.07 -4.43 -18.15
CA GLN A 197 17.42 -4.98 -18.11
C GLN A 197 18.54 -3.91 -18.26
N ASP A 198 18.31 -2.73 -17.66
CA ASP A 198 19.29 -1.66 -17.65
C ASP A 198 20.34 -1.80 -16.51
N GLY A 199 20.14 -2.78 -15.61
CA GLY A 199 20.99 -3.08 -14.45
C GLY A 199 20.52 -2.46 -13.15
N GLN A 200 19.36 -1.79 -13.11
CA GLN A 200 18.78 -1.18 -11.93
C GLN A 200 17.31 -1.64 -11.74
N ARG A 201 16.83 -1.63 -10.51
CA ARG A 201 15.41 -1.88 -10.20
C ARG A 201 14.77 -0.55 -9.77
N ASP A 202 14.44 0.33 -10.72
CA ASP A 202 13.97 1.68 -10.43
C ASP A 202 12.45 1.78 -10.41
N LEU A 203 11.83 1.53 -9.25
CA LEU A 203 10.38 1.72 -9.06
C LEU A 203 9.96 3.19 -8.86
N LEU A 204 10.94 4.10 -8.78
CA LEU A 204 10.71 5.52 -8.48
C LEU A 204 10.51 6.35 -9.76
N ASN A 205 11.29 6.06 -10.80
CA ASN A 205 11.33 6.86 -12.02
C ASN A 205 11.09 6.03 -13.29
N ASN A 206 11.18 4.70 -13.21
CA ASN A 206 11.05 3.78 -14.35
C ASN A 206 9.69 3.06 -14.32
N PRO A 207 8.70 3.46 -15.13
CA PRO A 207 7.42 2.77 -15.22
C PRO A 207 7.52 1.33 -15.74
N VAL A 208 8.57 0.99 -16.52
CA VAL A 208 8.78 -0.37 -17.03
C VAL A 208 9.07 -1.33 -15.87
N ASP A 209 9.98 -0.96 -14.99
CA ASP A 209 10.29 -1.74 -13.78
C ASP A 209 9.11 -1.80 -12.83
N ALA A 210 8.38 -0.70 -12.68
CA ALA A 210 7.21 -0.66 -11.84
C ALA A 210 6.11 -1.64 -12.32
N ILE A 211 5.86 -1.71 -13.63
CA ILE A 211 4.92 -2.66 -14.26
C ILE A 211 5.37 -4.10 -13.99
N GLY A 212 6.62 -4.43 -14.30
CA GLY A 212 7.18 -5.76 -14.08
C GLY A 212 7.15 -6.17 -12.61
N SER A 213 7.48 -5.24 -11.70
CA SER A 213 7.51 -5.49 -10.27
C SER A 213 6.14 -5.72 -9.66
N VAL A 214 5.10 -4.98 -10.09
CA VAL A 214 3.71 -5.23 -9.69
C VAL A 214 3.27 -6.62 -10.17
N ALA A 215 3.57 -7.00 -11.40
CA ALA A 215 3.24 -8.32 -11.92
C ALA A 215 3.98 -9.44 -11.17
N ASN A 216 5.29 -9.29 -10.93
CA ASN A 216 6.08 -10.24 -10.12
C ASN A 216 5.54 -10.37 -8.70
N TYR A 217 5.13 -9.27 -8.06
CA TYR A 217 4.50 -9.32 -6.74
C TYR A 217 3.30 -10.28 -6.71
N PHE A 218 2.39 -10.18 -7.67
CA PHE A 218 1.22 -11.05 -7.73
C PHE A 218 1.58 -12.50 -8.05
N ALA A 219 2.50 -12.74 -8.98
CA ALA A 219 3.00 -14.07 -9.28
C ALA A 219 3.59 -14.74 -8.02
N ARG A 220 4.39 -14.01 -7.23
CA ARG A 220 4.96 -14.48 -5.96
C ARG A 220 3.93 -14.66 -4.85
N HIS A 221 2.73 -14.05 -4.98
CA HIS A 221 1.59 -14.23 -4.07
C HIS A 221 0.53 -15.20 -4.60
N ASN A 222 0.93 -16.18 -5.41
CA ASN A 222 0.10 -17.25 -5.95
C ASN A 222 -1.07 -16.76 -6.83
N TRP A 223 -0.84 -15.75 -7.65
CA TRP A 223 -1.77 -15.40 -8.72
C TRP A 223 -1.96 -16.61 -9.64
N GLN A 224 -3.18 -16.92 -9.98
CA GLN A 224 -3.53 -18.03 -10.86
C GLN A 224 -3.98 -17.50 -12.22
N ARG A 225 -3.16 -17.76 -13.25
CA ARG A 225 -3.45 -17.34 -14.63
C ARG A 225 -4.82 -17.87 -15.06
N ASN A 226 -5.62 -17.02 -15.71
CA ASN A 226 -6.95 -17.35 -16.25
C ASN A 226 -7.98 -17.82 -15.20
N GLN A 227 -7.71 -17.68 -13.92
CA GLN A 227 -8.70 -18.01 -12.90
C GLN A 227 -9.52 -16.78 -12.49
N PRO A 228 -10.79 -16.95 -12.10
CA PRO A 228 -11.64 -15.84 -11.71
C PRO A 228 -11.10 -15.17 -10.43
N ILE A 229 -11.39 -13.87 -10.33
CA ILE A 229 -11.00 -13.06 -9.18
C ILE A 229 -12.10 -13.11 -8.12
N ILE A 230 -13.30 -12.67 -8.50
CA ILE A 230 -14.47 -12.54 -7.63
C ILE A 230 -15.74 -12.54 -8.49
N THR A 231 -16.84 -13.04 -7.96
CA THR A 231 -18.13 -13.10 -8.66
C THR A 231 -19.26 -12.56 -7.78
N PRO A 232 -20.28 -11.89 -8.35
CA PRO A 232 -21.48 -11.50 -7.59
C PRO A 232 -22.18 -12.72 -6.97
N ALA A 233 -22.78 -12.52 -5.80
CA ALA A 233 -23.47 -13.56 -5.07
C ALA A 233 -24.80 -13.09 -4.52
N TRP A 234 -25.77 -14.00 -4.42
CA TRP A 234 -27.13 -13.73 -3.99
C TRP A 234 -27.53 -14.71 -2.86
N PRO A 235 -27.37 -14.30 -1.59
CA PRO A 235 -27.85 -15.10 -0.46
C PRO A 235 -29.38 -15.18 -0.45
N SER A 236 -29.95 -16.34 -0.18
CA SER A 236 -31.40 -16.54 -0.18
C SER A 236 -32.11 -16.14 1.13
N SER A 237 -31.38 -16.16 2.27
CA SER A 237 -31.89 -15.70 3.57
C SER A 237 -30.77 -15.08 4.42
N GLU A 238 -31.07 -13.99 5.17
CA GLU A 238 -30.03 -13.29 5.95
C GLU A 238 -29.46 -14.11 7.11
N HIS A 239 -30.15 -15.10 7.61
CA HIS A 239 -29.76 -15.82 8.83
C HIS A 239 -28.72 -16.93 8.57
N GLU A 240 -28.75 -17.58 7.41
CA GLU A 240 -27.92 -18.75 7.14
C GLU A 240 -26.49 -18.43 6.73
N PHE A 241 -26.25 -17.28 6.10
CA PHE A 241 -24.90 -16.91 5.61
C PHE A 241 -24.12 -15.98 6.54
N ASN A 242 -24.72 -15.45 7.60
CA ASN A 242 -24.02 -14.55 8.54
C ASN A 242 -22.78 -15.23 9.18
N THR A 243 -22.81 -16.55 9.35
CA THR A 243 -21.66 -17.33 9.82
C THR A 243 -20.49 -17.32 8.84
N LEU A 244 -20.76 -17.22 7.52
CA LEU A 244 -19.75 -17.16 6.47
C LEU A 244 -19.03 -15.80 6.43
N ILE A 245 -19.73 -14.73 6.84
CA ILE A 245 -19.22 -13.34 6.80
C ILE A 245 -18.53 -12.94 8.11
N SER A 246 -18.86 -13.60 9.23
CA SER A 246 -18.48 -13.19 10.59
C SER A 246 -16.96 -13.20 10.86
N SER A 247 -16.14 -13.85 10.02
CA SER A 247 -14.70 -13.87 10.19
C SER A 247 -14.05 -12.58 9.68
N ARG A 248 -13.31 -11.90 10.55
CA ARG A 248 -12.47 -10.75 10.17
C ARG A 248 -11.30 -11.21 9.28
N GLY A 249 -10.86 -10.34 8.37
CA GLY A 249 -9.70 -10.57 7.51
C GLY A 249 -10.05 -10.92 6.06
N THR A 250 -9.04 -11.32 5.30
CA THR A 250 -9.13 -11.54 3.84
C THR A 250 -8.90 -12.99 3.42
N GLN A 251 -8.51 -13.88 4.35
CA GLN A 251 -8.22 -15.28 4.07
C GLN A 251 -9.44 -16.03 3.54
N LEU A 252 -9.22 -16.96 2.61
CA LEU A 252 -10.25 -17.83 2.06
C LEU A 252 -10.59 -18.91 3.10
N THR A 253 -11.70 -18.73 3.80
CA THR A 253 -12.08 -19.56 4.97
C THR A 253 -12.96 -20.74 4.63
N HIS A 254 -13.63 -20.73 3.46
CA HIS A 254 -14.57 -21.74 3.02
C HIS A 254 -14.18 -22.32 1.66
N THR A 255 -14.97 -23.26 1.19
CA THR A 255 -14.93 -23.77 -0.19
C THR A 255 -16.16 -23.28 -0.97
N VAL A 256 -16.11 -23.38 -2.30
CA VAL A 256 -17.24 -23.09 -3.19
C VAL A 256 -18.46 -23.91 -2.77
N GLY A 257 -18.30 -25.22 -2.49
CA GLY A 257 -19.40 -26.09 -2.08
C GLY A 257 -20.02 -25.68 -0.75
N GLU A 258 -19.21 -25.39 0.28
CA GLU A 258 -19.70 -24.94 1.58
C GLU A 258 -20.52 -23.63 1.45
N ILE A 259 -20.08 -22.69 0.63
CA ILE A 259 -20.83 -21.44 0.41
C ILE A 259 -22.17 -21.73 -0.29
N GLN A 260 -22.22 -22.64 -1.26
CA GLN A 260 -23.44 -23.06 -1.96
C GLN A 260 -24.42 -23.81 -1.04
N GLU A 261 -23.91 -24.68 -0.13
CA GLU A 261 -24.71 -25.39 0.89
C GLU A 261 -25.41 -24.43 1.85
N HIS A 262 -24.85 -23.24 2.07
CA HIS A 262 -25.51 -22.14 2.82
C HIS A 262 -26.45 -21.30 1.97
N HIS A 263 -26.98 -21.84 0.87
CA HIS A 263 -27.96 -21.21 0.00
C HIS A 263 -27.54 -19.85 -0.58
N VAL A 264 -26.24 -19.69 -0.85
CA VAL A 264 -25.69 -18.52 -1.57
C VAL A 264 -25.55 -18.89 -3.04
N ALA A 265 -26.38 -18.28 -3.90
CA ALA A 265 -26.31 -18.48 -5.35
C ALA A 265 -25.20 -17.61 -5.95
N PHE A 266 -24.36 -18.21 -6.80
CA PHE A 266 -23.35 -17.52 -7.62
C PHE A 266 -22.90 -18.43 -8.77
N THR A 267 -22.27 -17.87 -9.80
CA THR A 267 -21.77 -18.62 -10.95
C THR A 267 -20.26 -18.72 -10.90
N THR A 268 -19.71 -19.92 -11.08
CA THR A 268 -18.29 -20.19 -11.19
C THR A 268 -18.04 -21.50 -11.96
N GLU A 269 -16.93 -21.60 -12.66
CA GLU A 269 -16.43 -22.85 -13.28
C GLU A 269 -15.50 -23.63 -12.32
N LEU A 270 -15.21 -23.06 -11.15
CA LEU A 270 -14.34 -23.68 -10.16
C LEU A 270 -15.06 -24.85 -9.46
N THR A 271 -14.28 -25.85 -9.05
CA THR A 271 -14.80 -27.04 -8.37
C THR A 271 -15.30 -26.73 -6.96
N SER A 272 -16.20 -27.56 -6.42
CA SER A 272 -16.76 -27.38 -5.07
C SER A 272 -15.71 -27.35 -3.96
N ASN A 273 -14.55 -27.99 -4.16
CA ASN A 273 -13.44 -28.00 -3.18
C ASN A 273 -12.54 -26.76 -3.27
N THR A 274 -12.72 -25.88 -4.25
CA THR A 274 -11.90 -24.67 -4.39
C THR A 274 -12.13 -23.74 -3.22
N ARG A 275 -11.02 -23.22 -2.64
CA ARG A 275 -11.10 -22.25 -1.54
C ARG A 275 -11.69 -20.93 -2.02
N ALA A 276 -12.62 -20.42 -1.21
CA ALA A 276 -13.36 -19.20 -1.49
C ALA A 276 -13.73 -18.46 -0.19
N ARG A 277 -14.24 -17.26 -0.34
CA ARG A 277 -14.79 -16.47 0.76
C ARG A 277 -15.93 -15.59 0.30
N LEU A 278 -17.00 -15.55 1.10
CA LEU A 278 -18.09 -14.62 0.93
C LEU A 278 -17.74 -13.26 1.56
N PHE A 279 -17.88 -12.19 0.77
CA PHE A 279 -17.70 -10.81 1.19
C PHE A 279 -19.02 -10.05 1.14
N LYS A 280 -19.19 -9.13 2.09
CA LYS A 280 -20.30 -8.18 2.13
C LYS A 280 -19.73 -6.77 1.98
N PHE A 281 -20.27 -6.01 1.04
CA PHE A 281 -19.94 -4.60 0.84
C PHE A 281 -21.16 -3.74 1.16
N GLU A 282 -21.00 -2.79 2.07
CA GLU A 282 -22.09 -1.92 2.51
C GLU A 282 -22.36 -0.84 1.45
N GLU A 283 -23.55 -0.89 0.88
CA GLU A 283 -24.05 0.07 -0.09
C GLU A 283 -24.84 1.19 0.62
N ALA A 284 -25.17 2.25 -0.14
CA ALA A 284 -25.98 3.35 0.39
C ALA A 284 -27.35 2.87 0.90
N GLN A 285 -27.93 3.62 1.82
CA GLN A 285 -29.27 3.40 2.38
C GLN A 285 -29.45 2.06 3.13
N GLY A 286 -28.36 1.50 3.70
CA GLY A 286 -28.40 0.26 4.46
C GLY A 286 -28.48 -1.02 3.60
N ASN A 287 -28.38 -0.89 2.29
CA ASN A 287 -28.25 -2.03 1.39
C ASN A 287 -26.86 -2.66 1.47
N ALA A 288 -26.72 -3.85 0.90
CA ALA A 288 -25.42 -4.52 0.77
C ALA A 288 -25.37 -5.31 -0.53
N SER A 289 -24.18 -5.38 -1.13
CA SER A 289 -23.85 -6.32 -2.19
C SER A 289 -22.99 -7.46 -1.65
N TYR A 290 -23.17 -8.65 -2.19
CA TYR A 290 -22.45 -9.84 -1.77
C TYR A 290 -21.62 -10.39 -2.93
N TRP A 291 -20.46 -10.92 -2.62
CA TRP A 291 -19.50 -11.39 -3.60
C TRP A 291 -18.72 -12.58 -3.07
N VAL A 292 -18.45 -13.55 -3.93
CA VAL A 292 -17.56 -14.68 -3.61
C VAL A 292 -16.22 -14.45 -4.25
N GLY A 293 -15.20 -14.23 -3.43
CA GLY A 293 -13.81 -14.05 -3.85
C GLY A 293 -13.01 -15.35 -3.81
N PHE A 294 -12.11 -15.49 -4.77
CA PHE A 294 -11.25 -16.65 -4.98
C PHE A 294 -9.77 -16.31 -4.77
N GLN A 295 -8.87 -17.21 -5.16
CA GLN A 295 -7.43 -17.06 -4.95
C GLN A 295 -6.88 -15.72 -5.51
N ASN A 296 -7.31 -15.27 -6.67
CA ASN A 296 -6.82 -14.03 -7.26
C ASN A 296 -7.32 -12.79 -6.51
N PHE A 297 -8.53 -12.82 -5.96
CA PHE A 297 -8.99 -11.75 -5.05
C PHE A 297 -8.16 -11.72 -3.76
N TYR A 298 -7.86 -12.90 -3.20
CA TYR A 298 -6.97 -13.00 -2.05
C TYR A 298 -5.57 -12.45 -2.37
N ALA A 299 -5.02 -12.76 -3.55
CA ALA A 299 -3.73 -12.22 -4.00
C ALA A 299 -3.73 -10.68 -4.03
N ILE A 300 -4.82 -10.04 -4.52
CA ILE A 300 -4.95 -8.58 -4.48
C ILE A 300 -4.94 -8.08 -3.02
N THR A 301 -5.61 -8.79 -2.09
CA THR A 301 -5.58 -8.41 -0.67
C THR A 301 -4.21 -8.56 -0.01
N ARG A 302 -3.23 -9.19 -0.66
CA ARG A 302 -1.84 -9.25 -0.16
C ARG A 302 -1.10 -7.93 -0.40
N TYR A 303 -1.48 -7.19 -1.44
CA TYR A 303 -0.93 -5.86 -1.72
C TYR A 303 -1.37 -4.85 -0.64
N ASN A 304 -2.66 -4.86 -0.33
CA ASN A 304 -3.23 -4.14 0.82
C ASN A 304 -4.29 -5.02 1.50
N HIS A 305 -4.16 -5.24 2.82
CA HIS A 305 -4.98 -6.18 3.60
C HIS A 305 -6.43 -5.70 3.82
N SER A 306 -7.06 -5.17 2.77
CA SER A 306 -8.42 -4.65 2.78
C SER A 306 -9.27 -5.25 1.66
N PRO A 307 -10.44 -5.84 1.95
CA PRO A 307 -11.38 -6.27 0.90
C PRO A 307 -11.90 -5.08 0.06
N LEU A 308 -12.02 -3.89 0.67
CA LEU A 308 -12.44 -2.68 -0.04
C LEU A 308 -11.41 -2.28 -1.10
N TYR A 309 -10.12 -2.34 -0.75
CA TYR A 309 -9.03 -2.11 -1.69
C TYR A 309 -9.08 -3.09 -2.86
N ALA A 310 -9.18 -4.38 -2.55
CA ALA A 310 -9.19 -5.42 -3.59
C ALA A 310 -10.40 -5.28 -4.53
N MET A 311 -11.57 -4.90 -3.99
CA MET A 311 -12.76 -4.63 -4.81
C MET A 311 -12.58 -3.38 -5.69
N VAL A 312 -11.94 -2.32 -5.20
CA VAL A 312 -11.61 -1.13 -6.01
C VAL A 312 -10.67 -1.50 -7.15
N VAL A 313 -9.61 -2.24 -6.88
CA VAL A 313 -8.67 -2.71 -7.92
C VAL A 313 -9.42 -3.52 -8.98
N PHE A 314 -10.24 -4.50 -8.56
CA PHE A 314 -11.05 -5.29 -9.48
C PHE A 314 -12.02 -4.43 -10.30
N GLN A 315 -12.78 -3.54 -9.68
CA GLN A 315 -13.74 -2.71 -10.41
C GLN A 315 -13.06 -1.67 -11.33
N LEU A 316 -11.89 -1.15 -10.93
CA LEU A 316 -11.10 -0.28 -11.82
C LEU A 316 -10.58 -1.06 -13.02
N SER A 317 -10.03 -2.26 -12.82
CA SER A 317 -9.55 -3.11 -13.91
C SER A 317 -10.65 -3.43 -14.92
N GLU A 318 -11.87 -3.73 -14.45
CA GLU A 318 -13.02 -3.97 -15.31
C GLU A 318 -13.43 -2.73 -16.14
N ARG A 319 -13.31 -1.52 -15.58
CA ARG A 319 -13.56 -0.27 -16.32
C ARG A 319 -12.50 0.00 -17.38
N LEU A 320 -11.23 -0.25 -17.03
CA LEU A 320 -10.10 -0.11 -17.96
C LEU A 320 -10.21 -1.09 -19.12
N ARG A 321 -10.41 -2.38 -18.82
CA ARG A 321 -10.52 -3.46 -19.81
C ARG A 321 -11.59 -3.19 -20.89
N ARG A 322 -12.68 -2.50 -20.54
CA ARG A 322 -13.75 -2.14 -21.49
C ARG A 322 -13.34 -1.03 -22.48
N GLN A 323 -12.23 -0.33 -22.25
CA GLN A 323 -11.76 0.80 -23.04
C GLN A 323 -10.37 0.56 -23.65
N MET A 324 -9.68 -0.52 -23.24
CA MET A 324 -8.46 -1.04 -23.87
C MET A 324 -8.79 -1.80 -25.17
#